data_e6349f7ec6558102a3637bbe13b481ba
#
_entry.id   e6349f7ec6558102a3637bbe13b481ba
#
_cell.length_a   1.000
_cell.length_b   1.000
_cell.length_c   1.000
_cell.angle_alpha   90.00
_cell.angle_beta   90.00
_cell.angle_gamma   90.00
#
_symmetry.space_group_name_H-M   'P 1'
#
loop_
_entity.id
_entity.type
_entity.pdbx_description
1 polymer ?
#
loop_
_entity_poly.entity_id
_entity_poly.type
_entity_poly.pdbx_seq_one_letter_code
_entity_poly.pdbx_strand_id
1 'polypeptide(L)'
;IIGRTDLLYQISRGSAHLDDLDLNSLLIQAEKDPEVKYFNHLGINNAGTTLDEKIIDDAKNFFHTGQKIELNYSVVNTDRTIGAKLSSAIYNKIKDSHINDDQITIKLVGSAGQSLGAFGVRGLTINVEGDANDYVGKSLSGAKIVLKPHKNSRIKSSDNTIIGNTCLYGATSGLLFAAGHAGERFAVRNSGATTVVEGCGSN
;
A
#
# COMPACT_ATOMS: atom_id res chain seq x y z
N ILE A 1 -25.80 8.71 13.78
CA ILE A 1 -26.51 8.17 14.94
C ILE A 1 -26.19 8.94 16.22
N ILE A 2 -25.02 9.57 16.30
CA ILE A 2 -24.64 10.39 17.47
C ILE A 2 -25.74 11.43 17.77
N GLY A 3 -26.19 11.48 19.00
CA GLY A 3 -27.28 12.35 19.42
C GLY A 3 -28.69 11.89 19.08
N ARG A 4 -28.84 10.74 18.40
CA ARG A 4 -30.13 10.20 18.01
C ARG A 4 -30.45 8.92 18.79
N THR A 5 -30.41 9.01 20.11
CA THR A 5 -30.77 7.90 21.03
C THR A 5 -32.22 7.47 20.88
N ASP A 6 -33.09 8.35 20.34
CA ASP A 6 -34.48 8.06 20.02
C ASP A 6 -34.67 7.00 18.92
N LEU A 7 -33.64 6.74 18.12
CA LEU A 7 -33.69 5.74 17.02
C LEU A 7 -33.30 4.31 17.47
N LEU A 8 -32.78 4.18 18.67
CA LEU A 8 -32.33 2.91 19.20
C LEU A 8 -33.13 2.52 20.44
N TYR A 9 -33.53 1.28 20.50
CA TYR A 9 -34.17 0.70 21.68
C TYR A 9 -33.66 -0.71 21.87
N GLN A 10 -33.58 -1.13 23.13
CA GLN A 10 -33.15 -2.45 23.50
C GLN A 10 -34.35 -3.43 23.41
N ILE A 11 -34.13 -4.52 22.73
CA ILE A 11 -35.05 -5.65 22.73
C ILE A 11 -34.57 -6.64 23.77
N SER A 12 -35.33 -6.77 24.88
CA SER A 12 -35.01 -7.76 25.90
C SER A 12 -35.01 -9.17 25.32
N ARG A 13 -33.97 -9.93 25.64
CA ARG A 13 -33.86 -11.35 25.30
C ARG A 13 -34.17 -12.25 26.48
N GLY A 14 -34.72 -11.70 27.56
CA GLY A 14 -35.09 -12.45 28.76
C GLY A 14 -33.88 -12.91 29.59
N SER A 15 -32.72 -12.28 29.41
CA SER A 15 -31.52 -12.57 30.17
C SER A 15 -30.94 -11.27 30.73
N ALA A 16 -30.93 -11.15 32.06
CA ALA A 16 -30.40 -9.97 32.73
C ALA A 16 -28.95 -9.65 32.29
N HIS A 17 -28.14 -10.65 32.03
CA HIS A 17 -26.76 -10.49 31.58
C HIS A 17 -26.66 -9.91 30.16
N LEU A 18 -27.59 -10.25 29.26
CA LEU A 18 -27.65 -9.73 27.90
C LEU A 18 -28.35 -8.38 27.79
N ASP A 19 -29.22 -8.11 28.76
CA ASP A 19 -30.04 -6.90 28.83
C ASP A 19 -29.34 -5.75 29.58
N ASP A 20 -28.18 -5.99 30.19
CA ASP A 20 -27.42 -5.01 30.99
C ASP A 20 -26.46 -4.14 30.11
N LEU A 21 -26.57 -4.24 28.81
CA LEU A 21 -25.73 -3.43 27.90
C LEU A 21 -26.27 -2.00 27.76
N ASP A 22 -25.60 -1.04 28.35
CA ASP A 22 -25.91 0.39 28.19
C ASP A 22 -25.01 1.03 27.11
N LEU A 23 -25.61 1.37 25.97
CA LEU A 23 -24.94 2.08 24.88
C LEU A 23 -25.11 3.59 24.92
N ASN A 24 -25.78 4.15 25.92
CA ASN A 24 -26.07 5.57 26.00
C ASN A 24 -24.79 6.41 25.98
N SER A 25 -23.72 5.97 26.62
CA SER A 25 -22.42 6.66 26.59
C SER A 25 -21.83 6.81 25.19
N LEU A 26 -22.12 5.88 24.29
CA LEU A 26 -21.67 5.92 22.88
C LEU A 26 -22.58 6.79 22.00
N LEU A 27 -23.80 7.05 22.46
CA LEU A 27 -24.83 7.75 21.69
C LEU A 27 -25.00 9.21 22.14
N ILE A 28 -24.28 9.62 23.20
CA ILE A 28 -24.32 10.99 23.69
C ILE A 28 -23.85 11.95 22.59
N GLN A 29 -24.57 13.03 22.42
CA GLN A 29 -24.15 14.12 21.56
C GLN A 29 -22.92 14.79 22.19
N ALA A 30 -21.79 14.70 21.51
CA ALA A 30 -20.49 15.21 21.98
C ALA A 30 -20.46 16.73 22.15
N GLU A 31 -21.25 17.44 21.34
CA GLU A 31 -21.35 18.91 21.36
C GLU A 31 -22.80 19.34 21.15
N LYS A 32 -23.26 20.25 21.97
CA LYS A 32 -24.64 20.76 21.92
C LYS A 32 -24.77 22.04 21.06
N ASP A 33 -23.68 22.76 20.87
CA ASP A 33 -23.67 23.96 20.07
C ASP A 33 -23.81 23.60 18.57
N PRO A 34 -24.87 24.07 17.89
CA PRO A 34 -25.08 23.82 16.47
C PRO A 34 -23.92 24.33 15.60
N GLU A 35 -23.30 25.44 15.97
CA GLU A 35 -22.23 26.06 15.18
C GLU A 35 -20.97 25.18 15.13
N VAL A 36 -20.71 24.39 16.17
CA VAL A 36 -19.55 23.49 16.23
C VAL A 36 -19.75 22.20 15.43
N LYS A 37 -21.00 21.88 15.02
CA LYS A 37 -21.34 20.65 14.31
C LYS A 37 -21.09 20.70 12.82
N TYR A 38 -20.90 21.87 12.28
CA TYR A 38 -20.76 22.07 10.85
C TYR A 38 -19.30 22.22 10.47
N PHE A 39 -18.92 21.46 9.44
CA PHE A 39 -17.64 21.64 8.79
C PHE A 39 -17.65 22.96 8.02
N ASN A 40 -16.87 23.93 8.45
CA ASN A 40 -16.89 25.29 7.89
C ASN A 40 -15.64 25.65 7.06
N HIS A 41 -14.63 24.80 7.03
CA HIS A 41 -13.46 24.99 6.17
C HIS A 41 -12.80 23.66 5.83
N LEU A 42 -12.20 23.61 4.65
CA LEU A 42 -11.35 22.49 4.25
C LEU A 42 -10.00 22.56 4.99
N GLY A 43 -9.72 21.58 5.81
CA GLY A 43 -8.38 21.37 6.31
C GLY A 43 -7.45 21.04 5.13
N ILE A 44 -6.40 21.81 4.94
CA ILE A 44 -5.38 21.50 3.95
C ILE A 44 -4.51 20.37 4.52
N ASN A 45 -4.64 19.17 3.97
CA ASN A 45 -3.73 18.10 4.29
C ASN A 45 -2.47 18.22 3.42
N ASN A 46 -1.45 18.87 3.95
CA ASN A 46 -0.15 18.97 3.29
C ASN A 46 0.68 17.73 3.64
N ALA A 47 0.67 16.74 2.77
CA ALA A 47 1.38 15.47 2.98
C ALA A 47 2.92 15.59 2.85
N GLY A 48 3.46 16.76 2.53
CA GLY A 48 4.89 16.95 2.26
C GLY A 48 5.35 16.27 0.97
N THR A 49 6.65 16.39 0.68
CA THR A 49 7.28 15.75 -0.48
C THR A 49 7.58 14.27 -0.18
N THR A 50 7.34 13.41 -1.15
CA THR A 50 7.60 11.97 -1.08
C THR A 50 8.80 11.59 -1.96
N LEU A 51 9.39 10.42 -1.73
CA LEU A 51 10.45 9.90 -2.59
C LEU A 51 10.01 9.77 -4.04
N ASP A 52 8.75 9.48 -4.31
CA ASP A 52 8.21 9.38 -5.68
C ASP A 52 8.35 10.68 -6.48
N GLU A 53 8.26 11.84 -5.84
CA GLU A 53 8.45 13.13 -6.53
C GLU A 53 9.88 13.27 -7.04
N LYS A 54 10.85 12.87 -6.21
CA LYS A 54 12.25 12.83 -6.61
C LYS A 54 12.46 11.81 -7.74
N ILE A 55 11.88 10.61 -7.62
CA ILE A 55 11.97 9.57 -8.65
C ILE A 55 11.40 10.07 -10.00
N ILE A 56 10.26 10.75 -9.97
CA ILE A 56 9.63 11.32 -11.17
C ILE A 56 10.52 12.38 -11.79
N ASP A 57 11.14 13.22 -10.96
CA ASP A 57 12.08 14.25 -11.42
C ASP A 57 13.32 13.63 -12.06
N ASP A 58 13.93 12.65 -11.42
CA ASP A 58 15.09 11.91 -11.94
C ASP A 58 14.74 11.10 -13.21
N ALA A 59 13.46 10.70 -13.38
CA ALA A 59 12.94 9.99 -14.54
C ALA A 59 12.52 10.91 -15.71
N LYS A 60 12.73 12.22 -15.65
CA LYS A 60 12.30 13.18 -16.68
C LYS A 60 12.73 12.78 -18.09
N ASN A 61 13.95 12.26 -18.23
CA ASN A 61 14.45 11.84 -19.53
C ASN A 61 13.60 10.73 -20.16
N PHE A 62 13.18 9.74 -19.37
CA PHE A 62 12.22 8.71 -19.82
C PHE A 62 10.91 9.34 -20.31
N PHE A 63 10.36 10.28 -19.56
CA PHE A 63 9.11 10.94 -19.95
C PHE A 63 9.21 11.76 -21.23
N HIS A 64 10.41 12.26 -21.59
CA HIS A 64 10.63 12.99 -22.82
C HIS A 64 10.97 12.09 -24.00
N THR A 65 11.86 11.13 -23.81
CA THR A 65 12.46 10.35 -24.89
C THR A 65 11.91 8.93 -25.04
N GLY A 66 11.30 8.38 -23.98
CA GLY A 66 10.92 6.97 -23.89
C GLY A 66 12.10 6.02 -23.69
N GLN A 67 13.31 6.52 -23.48
CA GLN A 67 14.49 5.68 -23.26
C GLN A 67 14.41 5.00 -21.90
N LYS A 68 14.79 3.72 -21.87
CA LYS A 68 14.85 2.93 -20.64
C LYS A 68 15.77 3.59 -19.62
N ILE A 69 15.34 3.59 -18.35
CA ILE A 69 16.08 4.21 -17.25
C ILE A 69 16.19 3.28 -16.04
N GLU A 70 17.28 3.35 -15.33
CA GLU A 70 17.52 2.69 -14.06
C GLU A 70 17.92 3.72 -12.99
N LEU A 71 17.22 3.71 -11.87
CA LEU A 71 17.41 4.64 -10.74
C LEU A 71 17.68 3.86 -9.45
N ASN A 72 18.52 4.43 -8.58
CA ASN A 72 18.94 3.76 -7.35
C ASN A 72 18.71 4.68 -6.15
N TYR A 73 18.10 4.17 -5.07
CA TYR A 73 17.81 4.90 -3.84
C TYR A 73 18.04 4.04 -2.60
N SER A 74 18.48 4.67 -1.53
CA SER A 74 18.36 4.10 -0.19
C SER A 74 17.02 4.48 0.40
N VAL A 75 16.36 3.55 1.10
CA VAL A 75 15.02 3.74 1.66
C VAL A 75 14.95 3.33 3.12
N VAL A 76 14.05 3.97 3.83
CA VAL A 76 13.70 3.68 5.22
C VAL A 76 12.18 3.47 5.34
N ASN A 77 11.73 2.90 6.45
CA ASN A 77 10.33 2.50 6.64
C ASN A 77 9.31 3.66 6.66
N THR A 78 9.78 4.90 6.70
CA THR A 78 8.95 6.09 6.53
C THR A 78 8.73 6.47 5.06
N ASP A 79 9.50 5.90 4.13
CA ASP A 79 9.30 6.06 2.69
C ASP A 79 8.17 5.15 2.22
N ARG A 80 6.96 5.67 2.24
CA ARG A 80 5.73 4.93 1.94
C ARG A 80 5.28 5.13 0.49
N THR A 81 4.48 4.19 -0.01
CA THR A 81 3.82 4.27 -1.32
C THR A 81 4.76 4.50 -2.50
N ILE A 82 6.03 4.11 -2.37
CA ILE A 82 7.02 4.23 -3.45
C ILE A 82 6.49 3.52 -4.71
N GLY A 83 6.51 4.21 -5.83
CA GLY A 83 6.03 3.71 -7.12
C GLY A 83 4.57 4.08 -7.45
N ALA A 84 3.77 4.56 -6.49
CA ALA A 84 2.36 4.88 -6.72
C ALA A 84 2.18 6.16 -7.56
N LYS A 85 2.79 7.27 -7.17
CA LYS A 85 2.77 8.51 -7.97
C LYS A 85 3.50 8.33 -9.30
N LEU A 86 4.62 7.59 -9.28
CA LEU A 86 5.34 7.25 -10.50
C LEU A 86 4.46 6.46 -11.47
N SER A 87 3.70 5.47 -10.98
CA SER A 87 2.75 4.70 -11.80
C SER A 87 1.69 5.59 -12.44
N SER A 88 1.17 6.56 -11.69
CA SER A 88 0.24 7.57 -12.22
C SER A 88 0.90 8.42 -13.32
N ALA A 89 2.15 8.85 -13.12
CA ALA A 89 2.89 9.61 -14.12
C ALA A 89 3.15 8.79 -15.40
N ILE A 90 3.53 7.51 -15.26
CA ILE A 90 3.71 6.58 -16.38
C ILE A 90 2.40 6.42 -17.14
N TYR A 91 1.31 6.12 -16.45
CA TYR A 91 -0.01 5.94 -17.06
C TYR A 91 -0.45 7.19 -17.85
N ASN A 92 -0.32 8.37 -17.25
CA ASN A 92 -0.69 9.63 -17.91
C ASN A 92 0.16 9.95 -19.14
N LYS A 93 1.43 9.53 -19.15
CA LYS A 93 2.32 9.72 -20.30
C LYS A 93 1.98 8.79 -21.46
N ILE A 94 1.62 7.55 -21.14
CA ILE A 94 1.46 6.48 -22.14
C ILE A 94 0.05 6.48 -22.71
N LYS A 95 -0.97 6.76 -21.86
CA LYS A 95 -2.40 6.72 -22.19
C LYS A 95 -2.77 5.52 -23.08
N ASP A 96 -2.69 5.67 -24.38
CA ASP A 96 -3.06 4.65 -25.37
C ASP A 96 -1.85 3.97 -26.05
N SER A 97 -0.62 4.25 -25.59
CA SER A 97 0.60 3.67 -26.18
C SER A 97 0.96 2.38 -25.46
N HIS A 98 1.48 1.41 -26.20
CA HIS A 98 2.06 0.22 -25.59
C HIS A 98 3.37 0.54 -24.88
N ILE A 99 3.47 0.19 -23.60
CA ILE A 99 4.73 0.24 -22.87
C ILE A 99 5.34 -1.16 -22.77
N ASN A 100 6.63 -1.27 -23.02
CA ASN A 100 7.36 -2.50 -22.83
C ASN A 100 7.65 -2.73 -21.33
N ASP A 101 7.93 -3.96 -20.97
CA ASP A 101 8.34 -4.29 -19.61
C ASP A 101 9.71 -3.66 -19.29
N ASP A 102 9.98 -3.42 -18.01
CA ASP A 102 11.26 -2.91 -17.50
C ASP A 102 11.74 -1.58 -18.15
N GLN A 103 10.83 -0.69 -18.51
CA GLN A 103 11.20 0.63 -19.04
C GLN A 103 11.76 1.55 -17.96
N ILE A 104 11.18 1.52 -16.77
CA ILE A 104 11.71 2.18 -15.58
C ILE A 104 12.03 1.10 -14.55
N THR A 105 13.30 1.00 -14.20
CA THR A 105 13.75 0.11 -13.13
C THR A 105 14.20 0.95 -11.94
N ILE A 106 13.62 0.73 -10.78
CA ILE A 106 14.01 1.33 -9.51
C ILE A 106 14.69 0.26 -8.67
N LYS A 107 15.89 0.54 -8.21
CA LYS A 107 16.61 -0.29 -7.25
C LYS A 107 16.62 0.41 -5.90
N LEU A 108 16.10 -0.26 -4.89
CA LEU A 108 15.98 0.21 -3.54
C LEU A 108 16.86 -0.62 -2.62
N VAL A 109 17.55 0.02 -1.69
CA VAL A 109 18.34 -0.64 -0.66
C VAL A 109 17.86 -0.16 0.71
N GLY A 110 17.42 -1.09 1.55
CA GLY A 110 16.90 -0.81 2.89
C GLY A 110 15.53 -1.38 3.16
N SER A 111 14.81 -0.81 4.12
CA SER A 111 13.46 -1.21 4.52
C SER A 111 12.44 -0.27 3.93
N ALA A 112 11.68 -0.70 2.94
CA ALA A 112 10.64 0.12 2.34
C ALA A 112 9.40 0.20 3.24
N GLY A 113 8.77 1.36 3.30
CA GLY A 113 7.54 1.58 4.05
C GLY A 113 6.31 0.92 3.41
N GLN A 114 5.15 1.15 4.02
CA GLN A 114 3.88 0.56 3.57
C GLN A 114 3.53 0.91 2.12
N SER A 115 2.84 -0.03 1.47
CA SER A 115 2.28 0.14 0.13
C SER A 115 3.32 0.35 -0.98
N LEU A 116 4.50 -0.28 -0.84
CA LEU A 116 5.50 -0.33 -1.91
C LEU A 116 4.86 -0.88 -3.19
N GLY A 117 5.02 -0.17 -4.31
CA GLY A 117 4.50 -0.60 -5.61
C GLY A 117 2.97 -0.64 -5.71
N ALA A 118 2.25 0.02 -4.79
CA ALA A 118 0.79 0.11 -4.88
C ALA A 118 0.37 0.74 -6.22
N PHE A 119 -0.67 0.17 -6.85
CA PHE A 119 -1.17 0.56 -8.18
C PHE A 119 -0.12 0.47 -9.30
N GLY A 120 0.96 -0.28 -9.08
CA GLY A 120 2.08 -0.40 -10.01
C GLY A 120 1.63 -0.84 -11.40
N VAL A 121 1.95 -0.04 -12.43
CA VAL A 121 1.55 -0.28 -13.81
C VAL A 121 2.66 -0.96 -14.60
N ARG A 122 2.29 -1.56 -15.74
CA ARG A 122 3.25 -2.16 -16.68
C ARG A 122 4.35 -1.16 -17.05
N GLY A 123 5.55 -1.66 -17.28
CA GLY A 123 6.74 -0.86 -17.59
C GLY A 123 7.57 -0.46 -16.36
N LEU A 124 6.99 -0.53 -15.16
CA LEU A 124 7.69 -0.29 -13.90
C LEU A 124 8.23 -1.59 -13.31
N THR A 125 9.50 -1.59 -12.94
CA THR A 125 10.13 -2.65 -12.15
C THR A 125 10.74 -2.06 -10.89
N ILE A 126 10.43 -2.64 -9.74
CA ILE A 126 10.98 -2.26 -8.44
C ILE A 126 11.76 -3.45 -7.88
N ASN A 127 13.06 -3.28 -7.69
CA ASN A 127 13.94 -4.26 -7.06
C ASN A 127 14.35 -3.75 -5.69
N VAL A 128 14.07 -4.52 -4.65
CA VAL A 128 14.44 -4.20 -3.25
C VAL A 128 15.50 -5.17 -2.76
N GLU A 129 16.61 -4.63 -2.32
CA GLU A 129 17.59 -5.35 -1.51
C GLU A 129 17.39 -4.96 -0.04
N GLY A 130 16.59 -5.75 0.67
CA GLY A 130 16.12 -5.47 2.03
C GLY A 130 14.76 -6.10 2.30
N ASP A 131 13.85 -5.34 2.85
CA ASP A 131 12.50 -5.75 3.20
C ASP A 131 11.47 -4.65 2.90
N ALA A 132 10.20 -4.96 3.07
CA ALA A 132 9.11 -3.99 2.94
C ALA A 132 7.98 -4.28 3.91
N ASN A 133 7.27 -3.24 4.31
CA ASN A 133 6.12 -3.29 5.21
C ASN A 133 4.87 -3.85 4.52
N ASP A 134 3.71 -3.61 5.12
CA ASP A 134 2.41 -4.10 4.67
C ASP A 134 2.01 -3.54 3.29
N TYR A 135 1.07 -4.23 2.64
CA TYR A 135 0.43 -3.82 1.39
C TYR A 135 1.36 -3.69 0.18
N VAL A 136 2.47 -4.43 0.14
CA VAL A 136 3.29 -4.49 -1.09
C VAL A 136 2.43 -4.92 -2.27
N GLY A 137 2.50 -4.16 -3.38
CA GLY A 137 1.74 -4.45 -4.59
C GLY A 137 0.22 -4.36 -4.43
N LYS A 138 -0.30 -3.60 -3.45
CA LYS A 138 -1.75 -3.35 -3.36
C LYS A 138 -2.28 -2.83 -4.68
N SER A 139 -3.33 -3.48 -5.21
CA SER A 139 -3.92 -3.15 -6.52
C SER A 139 -2.89 -3.10 -7.66
N LEU A 140 -1.89 -3.99 -7.62
CA LEU A 140 -0.88 -4.12 -8.68
C LEU A 140 -1.57 -4.31 -10.03
N SER A 141 -1.14 -3.55 -11.04
CA SER A 141 -1.77 -3.49 -12.36
C SER A 141 -0.76 -3.63 -13.50
N GLY A 142 0.24 -4.51 -13.32
CA GLY A 142 1.20 -4.86 -14.36
C GLY A 142 2.66 -4.64 -14.03
N ALA A 143 3.01 -3.93 -12.95
CA ALA A 143 4.41 -3.77 -12.54
C ALA A 143 5.05 -5.10 -12.07
N LYS A 144 6.37 -5.11 -12.07
CA LYS A 144 7.18 -6.18 -11.48
C LYS A 144 7.84 -5.69 -10.18
N ILE A 145 7.68 -6.44 -9.11
CA ILE A 145 8.29 -6.16 -7.80
C ILE A 145 9.11 -7.38 -7.40
N VAL A 146 10.38 -7.16 -7.08
CA VAL A 146 11.31 -8.21 -6.64
C VAL A 146 11.95 -7.77 -5.33
N LEU A 147 11.84 -8.60 -4.30
CA LEU A 147 12.48 -8.37 -3.01
C LEU A 147 13.41 -9.54 -2.67
N LYS A 148 14.56 -9.20 -2.16
CA LYS A 148 15.53 -10.15 -1.60
C LYS A 148 16.18 -9.55 -0.37
N PRO A 149 16.59 -10.38 0.62
CA PRO A 149 17.33 -9.89 1.76
C PRO A 149 18.58 -9.11 1.33
N HIS A 150 18.97 -8.12 2.13
CA HIS A 150 20.21 -7.38 1.89
C HIS A 150 21.40 -8.36 1.86
N LYS A 151 22.33 -8.15 0.93
CA LYS A 151 23.50 -9.05 0.71
C LYS A 151 24.33 -9.32 1.96
N ASN A 152 24.37 -8.38 2.90
CA ASN A 152 25.08 -8.52 4.18
C ASN A 152 24.18 -9.07 5.30
N SER A 153 22.91 -9.38 5.01
CA SER A 153 21.99 -9.96 6.00
C SER A 153 22.40 -11.40 6.31
N ARG A 154 22.27 -11.77 7.57
CA ARG A 154 22.51 -13.15 8.05
C ARG A 154 21.20 -13.95 8.12
N ILE A 155 20.06 -13.35 7.75
CA ILE A 155 18.79 -14.07 7.77
C ILE A 155 18.75 -15.10 6.68
N LYS A 156 18.14 -16.24 6.99
CA LYS A 156 17.83 -17.29 6.01
C LYS A 156 16.46 -16.99 5.44
N SER A 157 16.37 -16.76 4.14
CA SER A 157 15.15 -16.31 3.46
C SER A 157 13.97 -17.26 3.67
N SER A 158 14.22 -18.57 3.67
CA SER A 158 13.19 -19.58 3.90
C SER A 158 12.56 -19.56 5.31
N ASP A 159 13.16 -18.86 6.26
CA ASP A 159 12.74 -18.89 7.67
C ASP A 159 12.30 -17.51 8.18
N ASN A 160 12.35 -16.49 7.33
CA ASN A 160 12.13 -15.11 7.76
C ASN A 160 11.14 -14.37 6.85
N THR A 161 10.30 -13.55 7.48
CA THR A 161 9.37 -12.65 6.79
C THR A 161 10.10 -11.42 6.28
N ILE A 162 9.96 -11.10 4.98
CA ILE A 162 10.56 -9.91 4.35
C ILE A 162 9.55 -8.96 3.73
N ILE A 163 8.28 -9.36 3.62
CA ILE A 163 7.18 -8.48 3.25
C ILE A 163 6.06 -8.63 4.28
N GLY A 164 5.41 -7.54 4.62
CA GLY A 164 4.39 -7.50 5.67
C GLY A 164 3.07 -8.14 5.26
N ASN A 165 2.00 -7.70 5.92
CA ASN A 165 0.66 -8.26 5.76
C ASN A 165 -0.06 -7.72 4.52
N THR A 166 -1.07 -8.45 4.06
CA THR A 166 -2.04 -8.00 3.05
C THR A 166 -1.38 -7.57 1.72
N CYS A 167 -0.23 -8.16 1.39
CA CYS A 167 0.43 -7.93 0.11
C CYS A 167 -0.44 -8.42 -1.05
N LEU A 168 -0.36 -7.78 -2.22
CA LEU A 168 -1.15 -8.03 -3.43
C LEU A 168 -2.68 -7.90 -3.23
N TYR A 169 -3.14 -7.20 -2.19
CA TYR A 169 -4.57 -6.98 -2.00
C TYR A 169 -5.20 -6.32 -3.24
N GLY A 170 -6.15 -7.02 -3.85
CA GLY A 170 -6.86 -6.51 -5.02
C GLY A 170 -5.99 -6.37 -6.28
N ALA A 171 -4.85 -7.04 -6.37
CA ALA A 171 -4.01 -7.04 -7.56
C ALA A 171 -4.73 -7.72 -8.74
N THR A 172 -4.59 -7.16 -9.94
CA THR A 172 -5.25 -7.63 -11.15
C THR A 172 -4.28 -8.16 -12.20
N SER A 173 -3.03 -7.74 -12.15
CA SER A 173 -1.94 -8.20 -13.03
C SER A 173 -0.58 -7.78 -12.47
N GLY A 174 0.49 -8.31 -13.05
CA GLY A 174 1.87 -8.00 -12.64
C GLY A 174 2.56 -9.17 -11.95
N LEU A 175 3.75 -8.91 -11.42
CA LEU A 175 4.62 -9.93 -10.85
C LEU A 175 5.13 -9.48 -9.47
N LEU A 176 5.07 -10.36 -8.47
CA LEU A 176 5.72 -10.16 -7.17
C LEU A 176 6.55 -11.39 -6.81
N PHE A 177 7.86 -11.20 -6.65
CA PHE A 177 8.78 -12.24 -6.21
C PHE A 177 9.47 -11.78 -4.92
N ALA A 178 9.33 -12.55 -3.85
CA ALA A 178 9.97 -12.24 -2.58
C ALA A 178 10.76 -13.47 -2.07
N ALA A 179 12.08 -13.31 -1.97
CA ALA A 179 12.94 -14.32 -1.34
C ALA A 179 12.83 -14.19 0.19
N GLY A 180 11.74 -14.72 0.73
CA GLY A 180 11.35 -14.70 2.13
C GLY A 180 9.85 -14.92 2.28
N HIS A 181 9.38 -14.96 3.53
CA HIS A 181 7.96 -15.12 3.83
C HIS A 181 7.21 -13.80 3.67
N ALA A 182 5.94 -13.93 3.32
CA ALA A 182 4.94 -12.89 3.43
C ALA A 182 4.19 -13.00 4.77
N GLY A 183 3.68 -11.88 5.27
CA GLY A 183 2.83 -11.86 6.47
C GLY A 183 1.43 -12.43 6.23
N GLU A 184 0.50 -12.07 7.11
CA GLU A 184 -0.89 -12.52 7.11
C GLU A 184 -1.67 -11.98 5.91
N ARG A 185 -2.73 -12.67 5.52
CA ARG A 185 -3.64 -12.26 4.45
C ARG A 185 -2.95 -11.99 3.10
N PHE A 186 -1.90 -12.76 2.81
CA PHE A 186 -1.18 -12.66 1.55
C PHE A 186 -2.09 -12.99 0.37
N ALA A 187 -2.02 -12.17 -0.70
CA ALA A 187 -2.76 -12.31 -1.94
C ALA A 187 -4.29 -12.33 -1.82
N VAL A 188 -4.86 -11.82 -0.71
CA VAL A 188 -6.31 -11.66 -0.57
C VAL A 188 -6.85 -10.77 -1.68
N ARG A 189 -7.88 -11.25 -2.40
CA ARG A 189 -8.47 -10.62 -3.59
C ARG A 189 -7.48 -10.37 -4.74
N ASN A 190 -6.40 -11.14 -4.83
CA ASN A 190 -5.59 -11.19 -6.04
C ASN A 190 -6.37 -11.95 -7.14
N SER A 191 -6.56 -11.34 -8.28
CA SER A 191 -7.33 -11.91 -9.40
C SER A 191 -6.49 -12.18 -10.66
N GLY A 192 -5.21 -11.75 -10.69
CA GLY A 192 -4.42 -11.94 -11.91
C GLY A 192 -2.92 -11.65 -11.80
N ALA A 193 -2.41 -11.18 -10.67
CA ALA A 193 -0.97 -11.07 -10.48
C ALA A 193 -0.34 -12.44 -10.19
N THR A 194 0.83 -12.71 -10.75
CA THR A 194 1.64 -13.90 -10.47
C THR A 194 2.61 -13.60 -9.34
N THR A 195 2.73 -14.52 -8.39
CA THR A 195 3.60 -14.32 -7.24
C THR A 195 4.30 -15.59 -6.80
N VAL A 196 5.51 -15.43 -6.27
CA VAL A 196 6.28 -16.47 -5.61
C VAL A 196 6.87 -15.92 -4.31
N VAL A 197 6.64 -16.63 -3.22
CA VAL A 197 7.22 -16.35 -1.88
C VAL A 197 7.70 -17.66 -1.26
N GLU A 198 8.56 -17.59 -0.25
CA GLU A 198 9.08 -18.78 0.46
C GLU A 198 8.04 -19.38 1.43
N GLY A 199 7.07 -18.58 1.84
CA GLY A 199 5.98 -18.95 2.72
C GLY A 199 5.07 -17.75 3.01
N CYS A 200 3.93 -17.99 3.64
CA CYS A 200 3.01 -16.92 4.04
C CYS A 200 2.35 -17.24 5.37
N GLY A 201 1.88 -16.20 6.05
CA GLY A 201 1.05 -16.31 7.23
C GLY A 201 -0.34 -16.88 6.92
N SER A 202 -1.14 -17.06 7.96
CA SER A 202 -2.53 -17.52 7.84
C SER A 202 -3.49 -16.42 7.33
N ASN A 203 -4.63 -16.84 6.85
CA ASN A 203 -5.72 -15.96 6.40
C ASN A 203 -6.83 -15.90 7.48
#